data_fe9c8ea5924df7a7843a554e9edf25e4
#
_entry.id   fe9c8ea5924df7a7843a554e9edf25e4
#
_cell.length_a   1.000
_cell.length_b   1.000
_cell.length_c   1.000
_cell.angle_alpha   90.00
_cell.angle_beta   90.00
_cell.angle_gamma   90.00
#
_symmetry.space_group_name_H-M   'P 1'
#
loop_
_entity.id
_entity.type
_entity.pdbx_description
1 polymer ?
#
loop_
_entity_poly.entity_id
_entity_poly.type
_entity_poly.pdbx_seq_one_letter_code
_entity_poly.pdbx_strand_id
1 'polypeptide(L)' 'MRDYKITRNEGEWYHAIVTDSYGNRYDNYFEHAHEANKWIYYIWEKEEWFNSTNSQELLANAVAELARIDEENNNVRKIM' A
#
# COMPACT_ATOMS: atom_id res chain seq x y z
N MET A 1 -17.97 -1.46 2.53
CA MET A 1 -17.78 -2.72 1.78
C MET A 1 -16.41 -2.71 1.11
N ARG A 2 -15.63 -3.73 1.33
CA ARG A 2 -14.30 -3.85 0.71
C ARG A 2 -14.40 -4.02 -0.79
N ASP A 3 -13.58 -3.30 -1.52
CA ASP A 3 -13.50 -3.39 -2.96
C ASP A 3 -12.09 -3.00 -3.43
N TYR A 4 -11.74 -3.41 -4.62
CA TYR A 4 -10.47 -3.01 -5.20
C TYR A 4 -10.55 -3.04 -6.73
N LYS A 5 -9.66 -2.29 -7.36
CA LYS A 5 -9.50 -2.29 -8.80
C LYS A 5 -8.03 -2.11 -9.14
N ILE A 6 -7.51 -2.94 -10.02
CA ILE A 6 -6.15 -2.81 -10.53
C ILE A 6 -6.24 -2.61 -12.04
N THR A 7 -5.72 -1.50 -12.53
CA THR A 7 -5.70 -1.18 -13.95
C THR A 7 -4.28 -0.88 -14.39
N ARG A 8 -4.00 -1.08 -15.68
CA ARG A 8 -2.71 -0.78 -16.25
C ARG A 8 -2.88 -0.49 -17.74
N ASN A 9 -2.33 0.62 -18.18
CA ASN A 9 -2.13 0.88 -19.60
C ASN A 9 -0.82 0.22 -20.03
N GLU A 10 -0.75 -0.22 -21.28
CA GLU A 10 0.43 -0.89 -21.80
C GLU A 10 1.68 -0.04 -21.61
N GLY A 11 2.71 -0.63 -21.00
CA GLY A 11 3.98 0.05 -20.72
C GLY A 11 3.97 0.96 -19.51
N GLU A 12 2.85 1.09 -18.80
CA GLU A 12 2.74 1.92 -17.60
C GLU A 12 2.71 1.06 -16.32
N TRP A 13 2.84 1.74 -15.17
CA TRP A 13 2.73 1.09 -13.87
C TRP A 13 1.29 0.70 -13.57
N TYR A 14 1.12 -0.29 -12.72
CA TYR A 14 -0.20 -0.70 -12.26
C TYR A 14 -0.78 0.35 -11.31
N HIS A 15 -2.02 0.75 -11.56
CA HIS A 15 -2.75 1.65 -10.69
C HIS A 15 -3.73 0.82 -9.85
N ALA A 16 -3.48 0.75 -8.55
CA ALA A 16 -4.33 0.03 -7.61
C ALA A 16 -5.21 1.01 -6.85
N ILE A 17 -6.51 0.74 -6.82
CA ILE A 17 -7.48 1.51 -6.05
C ILE A 17 -8.14 0.52 -5.09
N VAL A 18 -8.18 0.85 -3.81
CA VAL A 18 -8.76 -0.01 -2.78
C VAL A 18 -9.73 0.77 -1.93
N THR A 19 -10.85 0.15 -1.58
CA THR A 19 -11.84 0.68 -0.66
C THR A 19 -11.93 -0.26 0.53
N ASP A 20 -11.86 0.26 1.75
CA ASP A 20 -11.96 -0.54 2.96
C ASP A 20 -13.42 -0.73 3.39
N SER A 21 -13.64 -1.46 4.50
CA SER A 21 -14.98 -1.73 5.04
C SER A 21 -15.69 -0.47 5.53
N TYR A 22 -14.96 0.60 5.80
CA TYR A 22 -15.49 1.86 6.29
C TYR A 22 -15.79 2.86 5.17
N GLY A 23 -15.53 2.48 3.91
CA GLY A 23 -15.75 3.35 2.76
C GLY A 23 -14.60 4.29 2.44
N ASN A 24 -13.48 4.17 3.12
CA ASN A 24 -12.28 4.94 2.81
C ASN A 24 -11.64 4.40 1.54
N ARG A 25 -11.19 5.31 0.68
CA ARG A 25 -10.62 4.96 -0.61
C ARG A 25 -9.18 5.42 -0.69
N TYR A 26 -8.31 4.51 -1.15
CA TYR A 26 -6.88 4.75 -1.30
C TYR A 26 -6.44 4.32 -2.69
N ASP A 27 -5.42 4.99 -3.25
CA ASP A 27 -4.84 4.56 -4.51
C ASP A 27 -3.33 4.69 -4.49
N ASN A 28 -2.67 3.89 -5.31
CA ASN A 28 -1.21 3.93 -5.44
C ASN A 28 -0.79 3.25 -6.75
N TYR A 29 0.46 3.46 -7.13
CA TYR A 29 1.03 2.89 -8.34
C TYR A 29 2.14 1.91 -8.00
N PHE A 30 2.20 0.81 -8.74
CA PHE A 30 3.19 -0.24 -8.54
C PHE A 30 3.75 -0.73 -9.87
N GLU A 31 5.01 -1.07 -9.87
CA GLU A 31 5.67 -1.62 -11.05
C GLU A 31 5.19 -3.04 -11.38
N HIS A 32 4.87 -3.82 -10.34
CA HIS A 32 4.45 -5.22 -10.47
C HIS A 32 3.08 -5.48 -9.84
N ALA A 33 2.30 -6.36 -10.48
CA ALA A 33 0.95 -6.69 -10.01
C ALA A 33 0.95 -7.30 -8.60
N HIS A 34 1.95 -8.13 -8.27
CA HIS A 34 2.02 -8.75 -6.95
C HIS A 34 2.24 -7.73 -5.84
N GLU A 35 2.93 -6.64 -6.13
CA GLU A 35 3.11 -5.54 -5.17
C GLU A 35 1.78 -4.84 -4.89
N ALA A 36 0.98 -4.61 -5.94
CA ALA A 36 -0.34 -4.02 -5.81
C ALA A 36 -1.25 -4.91 -4.95
N ASN A 37 -1.24 -6.22 -5.17
CA ASN A 37 -2.03 -7.16 -4.38
C ASN A 37 -1.62 -7.16 -2.90
N LYS A 38 -0.33 -7.16 -2.61
CA LYS A 38 0.16 -7.10 -1.23
C LYS A 38 -0.29 -5.83 -0.53
N TRP A 39 -0.23 -4.70 -1.23
CA TRP A 39 -0.65 -3.41 -0.68
C TRP A 39 -2.15 -3.40 -0.37
N ILE A 40 -2.99 -3.96 -1.25
CA ILE A 40 -4.43 -4.04 -1.03
C ILE A 40 -4.73 -4.83 0.25
N TYR A 41 -4.12 -6.00 0.42
CA TYR A 41 -4.28 -6.81 1.63
C TYR A 41 -3.78 -6.08 2.87
N TYR A 42 -2.68 -5.35 2.76
CA TYR A 42 -2.16 -4.54 3.85
C TYR A 42 -3.17 -3.48 4.30
N ILE A 43 -3.78 -2.76 3.36
CA ILE A 43 -4.78 -1.74 3.66
C ILE A 43 -5.98 -2.36 4.39
N TRP A 44 -6.47 -3.50 3.90
CA TRP A 44 -7.60 -4.19 4.53
C TRP A 44 -7.25 -4.74 5.93
N GLU A 45 -6.06 -5.24 6.10
CA GLU A 45 -5.59 -5.76 7.39
C GLU A 45 -5.51 -4.65 8.43
N LYS A 46 -5.11 -3.45 8.03
CA LYS A 46 -4.92 -2.29 8.91
C LYS A 46 -6.09 -1.30 8.90
N GLU A 47 -7.21 -1.64 8.27
CA GLU A 47 -8.31 -0.69 8.10
C GLU A 47 -8.87 -0.15 9.41
N GLU A 48 -8.96 -0.95 10.46
CA GLU A 48 -9.42 -0.49 11.76
C GLU A 48 -8.48 0.57 12.35
N TRP A 49 -7.20 0.34 12.22
CA TRP A 49 -6.17 1.26 12.67
C TRP A 49 -6.23 2.58 11.90
N PHE A 50 -6.36 2.51 10.57
CA PHE A 50 -6.50 3.69 9.73
C PHE A 50 -7.78 4.47 10.06
N ASN A 51 -8.87 3.78 10.37
CA ASN A 51 -10.14 4.41 10.66
C ASN A 51 -10.21 5.03 12.06
N SER A 52 -9.47 4.49 13.02
CA SER A 52 -9.50 4.95 14.41
C SER A 52 -8.66 6.19 14.67
N THR A 53 -7.82 6.60 13.73
CA THR A 53 -6.92 7.74 13.86
C THR A 53 -7.01 8.60 12.60
N ASN A 54 -6.43 9.80 12.60
CA ASN A 54 -6.42 10.67 11.42
C ASN A 54 -5.81 9.94 10.23
N SER A 55 -6.67 9.53 9.29
CA SER A 55 -6.34 8.60 8.22
C SER A 55 -5.24 9.08 7.27
N GLN A 56 -5.14 10.38 7.02
CA GLN A 56 -4.13 10.92 6.11
C GLN A 56 -2.72 10.81 6.68
N GLU A 57 -2.57 11.12 7.95
CA GLU A 57 -1.28 11.02 8.63
C GLU A 57 -0.81 9.56 8.70
N LEU A 58 -1.73 8.65 9.00
CA LEU A 58 -1.42 7.23 9.07
C LEU A 58 -1.04 6.65 7.71
N LEU A 59 -1.70 7.08 6.64
CA LEU A 59 -1.37 6.61 5.31
C LEU A 59 0.06 7.00 4.93
N ALA A 60 0.46 8.23 5.22
CA ALA A 60 1.82 8.71 4.99
C ALA A 60 2.83 7.91 5.83
N ASN A 61 2.49 7.64 7.09
CA ASN A 61 3.36 6.86 7.98
C ASN A 61 3.50 5.41 7.51
N ALA A 62 2.44 4.81 7.00
CA ALA A 62 2.48 3.45 6.48
C ALA A 62 3.41 3.34 5.28
N VAL A 63 3.35 4.28 4.36
CA VAL A 63 4.25 4.31 3.20
C VAL A 63 5.70 4.49 3.64
N ALA A 64 5.94 5.40 4.58
CA ALA A 64 7.27 5.62 5.13
C ALA A 64 7.82 4.39 5.84
N GLU A 65 6.98 3.67 6.57
CA GLU A 65 7.38 2.45 7.26
C GLU A 65 7.76 1.33 6.28
N LEU A 66 7.00 1.15 5.22
CA LEU A 66 7.33 0.18 4.19
C LEU A 66 8.65 0.51 3.50
N ALA A 67 8.90 1.78 3.21
CA ALA A 67 10.17 2.22 2.63
C ALA A 67 11.33 2.00 3.58
N ARG A 68 11.13 2.24 4.87
CA ARG A 68 12.17 2.01 5.89
C ARG A 68 12.54 0.54 5.99
N ILE A 69 11.57 -0.36 5.93
CA ILE A 69 11.81 -1.80 5.95
C ILE A 69 12.68 -2.21 4.75
N ASP A 70 12.38 -1.68 3.57
CA ASP A 70 13.17 -1.95 2.37
C ASP A 70 14.61 -1.43 2.52
N GLU A 71 14.80 -0.24 3.09
CA GLU A 71 16.13 0.30 3.34
C GLU A 71 16.93 -0.56 4.33
N GLU A 72 16.30 -1.03 5.40
CA GLU A 72 16.94 -1.91 6.38
C GLU A 72 17.38 -3.23 5.71
N ASN A 73 16.53 -3.80 4.87
CA ASN A 73 16.89 -5.02 4.14
C ASN A 73 18.04 -4.78 3.18
N ASN A 74 18.07 -3.64 2.50
CA ASN A 74 19.17 -3.28 1.61
C ASN A 74 20.49 -3.07 2.38
N ASN A 75 20.41 -2.45 3.55
CA ASN A 75 21.59 -2.26 4.41
C ASN A 75 22.18 -3.58 4.89
N VAL A 76 21.32 -4.53 5.25
CA VAL A 76 21.76 -5.87 5.64
C VAL A 76 22.50 -6.54 4.49
N ARG A 77 22.00 -6.41 3.26
CA ARG A 77 22.65 -6.96 2.08
C ARG A 77 24.02 -6.34 1.82
N LYS A 78 24.18 -5.05 2.08
CA LYS A 78 25.45 -4.34 1.88
C LYS A 78 26.52 -4.76 2.89
N ILE A 79 26.11 -5.11 4.09
CA ILE A 79 27.02 -5.55 5.15
C ILE A 79 27.52 -6.96 4.89
N MET A 80 26.71 -7.76 4.24
CA MET A 80 27.06 -9.15 3.89
C MET A 80 27.76 -9.25 2.55
#